data_bea7cd5910a3093d428ac7140a2854f8
#
_entry.id   bea7cd5910a3093d428ac7140a2854f8
#
_cell.length_a   1.000
_cell.length_b   1.000
_cell.length_c   1.000
_cell.angle_alpha   90.00
_cell.angle_beta   90.00
_cell.angle_gamma   90.00
#
_symmetry.space_group_name_H-M   'P 1'
#
loop_
_entity.id
_entity.type
_entity.pdbx_description
1 polymer ?
#
loop_
_entity_poly.entity_id
_entity_poly.type
_entity_poly.pdbx_seq_one_letter_code
_entity_poly.pdbx_strand_id
1 'polypeptide(L)'
;MIDTLLVHATAIAIEGDAILLRGPPGAGKSDLALRLIEGGARLLADDQALLRRADSHVLVRAPAAISGLIEVRGVGIVRVDSLDEAPLTLVVDLVPSVQVERIPDNRFEVVLGLSIPLIALAPFEVSAAAKLRLARRAFAVLPPPTILVP
;
A
#
# COMPACT_ATOMS: atom_id res chain seq x y z
N MET A 1 -23.76 4.44 8.38
CA MET A 1 -22.34 4.11 8.51
C MET A 1 -21.78 3.75 7.14
N ILE A 2 -20.63 4.30 6.77
CA ILE A 2 -19.99 4.00 5.49
C ILE A 2 -19.20 2.71 5.65
N ASP A 3 -19.55 1.69 4.85
CA ASP A 3 -18.87 0.40 4.88
C ASP A 3 -17.85 0.24 3.74
N THR A 4 -18.00 1.05 2.71
CA THR A 4 -17.14 0.97 1.52
C THR A 4 -16.62 2.34 1.14
N LEU A 5 -15.46 2.35 0.49
CA LEU A 5 -14.79 3.59 0.09
C LEU A 5 -13.97 3.31 -1.17
N LEU A 6 -14.11 4.17 -2.18
CA LEU A 6 -13.22 4.14 -3.34
C LEU A 6 -12.13 5.19 -3.14
N VAL A 7 -10.87 4.78 -3.24
CA VAL A 7 -9.74 5.69 -3.05
C VAL A 7 -8.83 5.69 -4.27
N HIS A 8 -8.17 6.82 -4.51
CA HIS A 8 -7.14 6.93 -5.52
C HIS A 8 -5.81 6.45 -4.93
N ALA A 9 -5.55 5.19 -5.09
CA ALA A 9 -4.35 4.56 -4.56
C ALA A 9 -4.05 3.29 -5.32
N THR A 10 -2.79 2.87 -5.26
CA THR A 10 -2.37 1.58 -5.77
C THR A 10 -2.19 0.65 -4.56
N ALA A 11 -2.62 -0.59 -4.69
CA ALA A 11 -2.53 -1.55 -3.60
C ALA A 11 -1.85 -2.83 -4.06
N ILE A 12 -0.97 -3.34 -3.22
CA ILE A 12 -0.29 -4.61 -3.45
C ILE A 12 -0.46 -5.51 -2.23
N ALA A 13 -0.30 -6.81 -2.43
CA ALA A 13 -0.35 -7.79 -1.37
C ALA A 13 1.02 -8.42 -1.20
N ILE A 14 1.49 -8.44 0.05
CA ILE A 14 2.72 -9.15 0.43
C ILE A 14 2.31 -10.18 1.47
N GLU A 15 2.49 -11.45 1.14
CA GLU A 15 2.14 -12.56 2.03
C GLU A 15 0.72 -12.45 2.60
N GLY A 16 -0.22 -12.04 1.74
CA GLY A 16 -1.62 -11.92 2.11
C GLY A 16 -2.02 -10.63 2.79
N ASP A 17 -1.10 -9.71 3.05
CA ASP A 17 -1.39 -8.41 3.64
C ASP A 17 -1.46 -7.34 2.57
N ALA A 18 -2.52 -6.53 2.58
CA ALA A 18 -2.66 -5.41 1.66
C ALA A 18 -1.89 -4.19 2.16
N ILE A 19 -1.17 -3.56 1.25
CA ILE A 19 -0.48 -2.31 1.49
C ILE A 19 -0.98 -1.29 0.48
N LEU A 20 -1.41 -0.14 0.98
CA LEU A 20 -1.98 0.92 0.17
C LEU A 20 -0.93 1.98 -0.10
N LEU A 21 -0.66 2.25 -1.37
CA LEU A 21 0.32 3.26 -1.80
C LEU A 21 -0.45 4.50 -2.24
N ARG A 22 -0.24 5.62 -1.55
CA ARG A 22 -0.92 6.87 -1.82
C ARG A 22 0.07 7.94 -2.31
N GLY A 23 -0.42 8.82 -3.15
CA GLY A 23 0.33 9.96 -3.64
C GLY A 23 -0.34 10.57 -4.86
N PRO A 24 0.03 11.79 -5.24
CA PRO A 24 -0.54 12.42 -6.43
C PRO A 24 -0.11 11.68 -7.70
N PRO A 25 -0.74 11.97 -8.85
CA PRO A 25 -0.29 11.44 -10.13
C PRO A 25 1.21 11.73 -10.32
N GLY A 26 1.96 10.75 -10.78
CA GLY A 26 3.40 10.87 -10.96
C GLY A 26 4.23 10.65 -9.69
N ALA A 27 3.61 10.33 -8.57
CA ALA A 27 4.32 10.09 -7.31
C ALA A 27 5.12 8.78 -7.29
N GLY A 28 4.89 7.87 -8.25
CA GLY A 28 5.62 6.62 -8.31
C GLY A 28 4.88 5.41 -7.77
N LYS A 29 3.55 5.50 -7.60
CA LYS A 29 2.74 4.41 -7.07
C LYS A 29 2.87 3.14 -7.89
N SER A 30 2.59 3.21 -9.19
CA SER A 30 2.64 2.03 -10.06
C SER A 30 4.08 1.53 -10.27
N ASP A 31 5.05 2.43 -10.29
CA ASP A 31 6.46 2.06 -10.42
C ASP A 31 6.93 1.26 -9.19
N LEU A 32 6.60 1.73 -8.00
CA LEU A 32 6.94 0.99 -6.77
C LEU A 32 6.20 -0.34 -6.71
N ALA A 33 4.92 -0.35 -7.08
CA ALA A 33 4.13 -1.58 -7.14
C ALA A 33 4.79 -2.60 -8.07
N LEU A 34 5.23 -2.18 -9.25
CA LEU A 34 5.91 -3.06 -10.21
C LEU A 34 7.18 -3.67 -9.61
N ARG A 35 8.00 -2.85 -8.95
CA ARG A 35 9.22 -3.36 -8.29
C ARG A 35 8.89 -4.38 -7.20
N LEU A 36 7.84 -4.15 -6.44
CA LEU A 36 7.40 -5.07 -5.39
C LEU A 36 6.85 -6.38 -6.00
N ILE A 37 6.09 -6.29 -7.09
CA ILE A 37 5.55 -7.45 -7.79
C ILE A 37 6.69 -8.31 -8.35
N GLU A 38 7.71 -7.69 -8.94
CA GLU A 38 8.89 -8.40 -9.42
C GLU A 38 9.63 -9.13 -8.29
N GLY A 39 9.51 -8.63 -7.08
CA GLY A 39 10.07 -9.25 -5.88
C GLY A 39 9.15 -10.24 -5.18
N GLY A 40 8.01 -10.60 -5.79
CA GLY A 40 7.11 -11.64 -5.26
C GLY A 40 5.78 -11.13 -4.71
N ALA A 41 5.55 -9.82 -4.65
CA ALA A 41 4.24 -9.30 -4.27
C ALA A 41 3.23 -9.54 -5.39
N ARG A 42 1.94 -9.39 -5.07
CA ARG A 42 0.85 -9.53 -6.03
C ARG A 42 0.06 -8.23 -6.08
N LEU A 43 -0.46 -7.89 -7.26
CA LEU A 43 -1.28 -6.69 -7.42
C LEU A 43 -2.65 -6.91 -6.77
N LEU A 44 -3.14 -5.91 -6.05
CA LEU A 44 -4.54 -5.84 -5.64
C LEU A 44 -5.29 -4.86 -6.54
N ALA A 45 -4.77 -3.63 -6.67
CA ALA A 45 -5.43 -2.61 -7.47
C ALA A 45 -4.42 -1.56 -7.93
N ASP A 46 -4.61 -1.06 -9.15
CA ASP A 46 -3.79 0.04 -9.68
C ASP A 46 -4.63 1.31 -9.79
N ASP A 47 -4.16 2.40 -9.19
CA ASP A 47 -4.73 3.76 -9.25
C ASP A 47 -6.11 3.93 -8.60
N GLN A 48 -6.93 2.90 -8.52
CA GLN A 48 -8.23 2.92 -7.83
C GLN A 48 -8.39 1.65 -7.03
N ALA A 49 -8.64 1.79 -5.75
CA ALA A 49 -8.85 0.67 -4.84
C ALA A 49 -10.18 0.80 -4.12
N LEU A 50 -10.89 -0.31 -4.02
CA LEU A 50 -12.11 -0.41 -3.23
C LEU A 50 -11.77 -0.94 -1.85
N LEU A 51 -12.16 -0.22 -0.82
CA LEU A 51 -11.97 -0.60 0.57
C LEU A 51 -13.32 -0.95 1.17
N ARG A 52 -13.38 -2.05 1.90
CA ARG A 52 -14.62 -2.52 2.52
C ARG A 52 -14.35 -2.94 3.97
N ARG A 53 -15.15 -2.41 4.90
CA ARG A 53 -15.07 -2.85 6.29
C ARG A 53 -15.72 -4.23 6.44
N ALA A 54 -15.00 -5.17 7.03
CA ALA A 54 -15.48 -6.51 7.35
C ALA A 54 -15.01 -6.86 8.76
N ASP A 55 -15.90 -6.71 9.74
CA ASP A 55 -15.60 -6.91 11.16
C ASP A 55 -14.39 -6.09 11.62
N SER A 56 -13.29 -6.73 11.96
CA SER A 56 -12.09 -6.05 12.46
C SER A 56 -11.08 -5.72 11.37
N HIS A 57 -11.44 -5.89 10.09
CA HIS A 57 -10.53 -5.68 8.97
C HIS A 57 -11.11 -4.71 7.94
N VAL A 58 -10.23 -4.05 7.21
CA VAL A 58 -10.57 -3.36 5.98
C VAL A 58 -10.01 -4.21 4.84
N LEU A 59 -10.89 -4.67 3.97
CA LEU A 59 -10.51 -5.50 2.82
C LEU A 59 -10.30 -4.62 1.60
N VAL A 60 -9.25 -4.89 0.85
CA VAL A 60 -8.83 -4.08 -0.31
C VAL A 60 -8.94 -4.93 -1.56
N ARG A 61 -9.59 -4.37 -2.59
CA ARG A 61 -9.71 -5.02 -3.90
C ARG A 61 -9.74 -3.98 -5.02
N ALA A 62 -9.58 -4.43 -6.24
CA ALA A 62 -9.75 -3.56 -7.41
C ALA A 62 -11.22 -3.46 -7.80
N PRO A 63 -11.64 -2.33 -8.42
CA PRO A 63 -12.85 -2.34 -9.22
C PRO A 63 -12.76 -3.44 -10.29
N ALA A 64 -13.88 -4.10 -10.57
CA ALA A 64 -13.90 -5.28 -11.45
C ALA A 64 -13.27 -5.02 -12.82
N ALA A 65 -13.51 -3.82 -13.37
CA ALA A 65 -13.05 -3.46 -14.74
C ALA A 65 -11.52 -3.43 -14.87
N ILE A 66 -10.78 -3.21 -13.76
CA ILE A 66 -9.31 -3.09 -13.78
C ILE A 66 -8.60 -4.18 -12.99
N SER A 67 -9.33 -5.21 -12.59
CA SER A 67 -8.76 -6.31 -11.80
C SER A 67 -7.62 -6.99 -12.54
N GLY A 68 -6.46 -7.10 -11.87
CA GLY A 68 -5.28 -7.77 -12.41
C GLY A 68 -4.48 -6.95 -13.42
N LEU A 69 -4.88 -5.71 -13.68
CA LEU A 69 -4.24 -4.85 -14.68
C LEU A 69 -3.44 -3.74 -14.01
N ILE A 70 -2.26 -3.49 -14.53
CA ILE A 70 -1.41 -2.37 -14.11
C ILE A 70 -0.96 -1.57 -15.34
N GLU A 71 -0.98 -0.24 -15.24
CA GLU A 71 -0.44 0.62 -16.27
C GLU A 71 1.06 0.79 -16.03
N VAL A 72 1.86 0.35 -16.97
CA VAL A 72 3.32 0.46 -16.91
C VAL A 72 3.78 1.45 -17.99
N ARG A 73 4.28 2.58 -17.56
CA ARG A 73 4.73 3.62 -18.48
C ARG A 73 5.83 3.07 -19.39
N GLY A 74 5.67 3.24 -20.68
CA GLY A 74 6.60 2.73 -21.69
C GLY A 74 6.30 1.32 -22.15
N VAL A 75 5.40 0.61 -21.51
CA VAL A 75 5.00 -0.75 -21.87
C VAL A 75 3.52 -0.84 -22.24
N GLY A 76 2.67 -0.19 -21.45
CA GLY A 76 1.23 -0.20 -21.65
C GLY A 76 0.49 -0.81 -20.47
N ILE A 77 -0.76 -1.19 -20.69
CA ILE A 77 -1.57 -1.84 -19.67
C ILE A 77 -1.33 -3.35 -19.78
N VAL A 78 -0.85 -3.95 -18.70
CA VAL A 78 -0.47 -5.36 -18.71
C VAL A 78 -1.13 -6.10 -17.55
N ARG A 79 -1.37 -7.39 -17.74
CA ARG A 79 -1.86 -8.26 -16.69
C ARG A 79 -0.66 -8.81 -15.92
N VAL A 80 -0.76 -8.73 -14.60
CA VAL A 80 0.30 -9.22 -13.71
C VAL A 80 -0.30 -10.18 -12.69
N ASP A 81 0.57 -10.84 -11.93
CA ASP A 81 0.13 -11.70 -10.85
C ASP A 81 -0.66 -10.88 -9.82
N SER A 82 -1.86 -11.34 -9.49
CA SER A 82 -2.79 -10.55 -8.68
C SER A 82 -3.52 -11.42 -7.67
N LEU A 83 -4.06 -10.75 -6.65
CA LEU A 83 -4.89 -11.34 -5.62
C LEU A 83 -6.21 -10.59 -5.62
N ASP A 84 -7.32 -11.30 -5.40
CA ASP A 84 -8.65 -10.67 -5.48
C ASP A 84 -8.91 -9.70 -4.34
N GLU A 85 -8.50 -10.05 -3.12
CA GLU A 85 -8.79 -9.25 -1.94
C GLU A 85 -7.82 -9.61 -0.82
N ALA A 86 -7.46 -8.63 0.01
CA ALA A 86 -6.60 -8.86 1.17
C ALA A 86 -6.87 -7.80 2.25
N PRO A 87 -6.60 -8.12 3.53
CA PRO A 87 -6.79 -7.17 4.61
C PRO A 87 -5.71 -6.11 4.62
N LEU A 88 -6.11 -4.85 4.81
CA LEU A 88 -5.21 -3.70 4.87
C LEU A 88 -4.42 -3.70 6.16
N THR A 89 -3.09 -3.65 6.06
CA THR A 89 -2.21 -3.65 7.24
C THR A 89 -1.27 -2.46 7.29
N LEU A 90 -1.10 -1.74 6.18
CA LEU A 90 -0.16 -0.61 6.11
C LEU A 90 -0.60 0.37 5.04
N VAL A 91 -0.54 1.66 5.37
CA VAL A 91 -0.72 2.75 4.41
C VAL A 91 0.63 3.44 4.23
N VAL A 92 1.03 3.66 2.98
CA VAL A 92 2.29 4.30 2.63
C VAL A 92 2.02 5.55 1.81
N ASP A 93 2.44 6.70 2.32
CA ASP A 93 2.42 7.94 1.56
C ASP A 93 3.73 8.10 0.80
N LEU A 94 3.64 8.22 -0.51
CA LEU A 94 4.81 8.43 -1.37
C LEU A 94 5.08 9.93 -1.46
N VAL A 95 6.25 10.34 -0.99
CA VAL A 95 6.62 11.74 -0.86
C VAL A 95 8.05 11.96 -1.37
N PRO A 96 8.43 13.23 -1.66
CA PRO A 96 9.83 13.53 -1.95
C PRO A 96 10.74 13.17 -0.76
N SER A 97 11.98 12.78 -1.04
CA SER A 97 12.91 12.30 -0.01
C SER A 97 13.14 13.31 1.13
N VAL A 98 13.07 14.60 0.83
CA VAL A 98 13.25 15.65 1.84
C VAL A 98 12.14 15.66 2.89
N GLN A 99 11.01 15.03 2.62
CA GLN A 99 9.88 14.95 3.53
C GLN A 99 9.89 13.67 4.38
N VAL A 100 10.86 12.78 4.15
CA VAL A 100 10.96 11.54 4.92
C VAL A 100 11.78 11.81 6.17
N GLU A 101 11.17 11.65 7.34
CA GLU A 101 11.88 11.81 8.60
C GLU A 101 12.83 10.64 8.82
N ARG A 102 13.98 10.92 9.38
CA ARG A 102 15.00 9.91 9.65
C ARG A 102 14.50 8.84 10.62
N ILE A 103 13.87 9.27 11.70
CA ILE A 103 13.25 8.39 12.69
C ILE A 103 11.87 8.98 12.98
N PRO A 104 10.84 8.52 12.26
CA PRO A 104 9.51 9.09 12.43
C PRO A 104 8.82 8.56 13.69
N ASP A 105 7.91 9.38 14.22
CA ASP A 105 6.99 8.91 15.24
C ASP A 105 6.02 7.87 14.66
N ASN A 106 5.46 7.04 15.52
CA ASN A 106 4.41 6.10 15.12
C ASN A 106 3.18 6.89 14.69
N ARG A 107 2.71 6.62 13.48
CA ARG A 107 1.57 7.29 12.90
C ARG A 107 0.54 6.28 12.41
N PHE A 108 -0.71 6.70 12.39
CA PHE A 108 -1.83 5.86 11.99
C PHE A 108 -2.79 6.67 11.12
N GLU A 109 -3.43 5.97 10.20
CA GLU A 109 -4.54 6.50 9.42
C GLU A 109 -5.79 5.77 9.87
N VAL A 110 -6.88 6.51 10.12
CA VAL A 110 -8.16 5.89 10.41
C VAL A 110 -8.87 5.62 9.08
N VAL A 111 -9.10 4.36 8.79
CA VAL A 111 -9.72 3.91 7.55
C VAL A 111 -10.97 3.12 7.91
N LEU A 112 -12.14 3.63 7.53
CA LEU A 112 -13.44 3.01 7.85
C LEU A 112 -13.56 2.65 9.33
N GLY A 113 -13.05 3.52 10.20
CA GLY A 113 -13.11 3.35 11.65
C GLY A 113 -12.00 2.50 12.27
N LEU A 114 -11.08 1.97 11.50
CA LEU A 114 -9.96 1.18 12.00
C LEU A 114 -8.65 1.95 11.87
N SER A 115 -7.80 1.86 12.88
CA SER A 115 -6.47 2.46 12.87
C SER A 115 -5.48 1.58 12.12
N ILE A 116 -4.92 2.11 11.05
CA ILE A 116 -3.95 1.41 10.21
C ILE A 116 -2.60 2.13 10.31
N PRO A 117 -1.50 1.43 10.51
CA PRO A 117 -0.17 2.06 10.51
C PRO A 117 0.10 2.85 9.23
N LEU A 118 0.74 4.00 9.38
CA LEU A 118 1.04 4.92 8.28
C LEU A 118 2.52 5.27 8.29
N ILE A 119 3.18 5.12 7.13
CA ILE A 119 4.55 5.57 6.93
C ILE A 119 4.66 6.44 5.69
N ALA A 120 5.75 7.20 5.58
CA ALA A 120 6.10 7.94 4.38
C ALA A 120 7.38 7.36 3.79
N LEU A 121 7.41 7.19 2.47
CA LEU A 121 8.58 6.69 1.74
C LEU A 121 8.84 7.56 0.51
N ALA A 122 10.12 7.66 0.13
CA ALA A 122 10.52 8.25 -1.13
C ALA A 122 10.61 7.12 -2.17
N PRO A 123 9.66 7.04 -3.12
CA PRO A 123 9.48 5.85 -3.95
C PRO A 123 10.61 5.60 -4.95
N PHE A 124 11.36 6.64 -5.32
CA PHE A 124 12.41 6.50 -6.34
C PHE A 124 13.77 6.16 -5.75
N GLU A 125 13.89 6.03 -4.42
CA GLU A 125 15.10 5.53 -3.80
C GLU A 125 15.26 4.04 -4.06
N VAL A 126 16.51 3.59 -4.23
CA VAL A 126 16.81 2.18 -4.45
C VAL A 126 16.26 1.31 -3.32
N SER A 127 16.28 1.82 -2.10
CA SER A 127 15.86 1.08 -0.90
C SER A 127 14.35 1.12 -0.64
N ALA A 128 13.56 1.80 -1.47
CA ALA A 128 12.12 2.00 -1.18
C ALA A 128 11.37 0.66 -1.00
N ALA A 129 11.57 -0.29 -1.91
CA ALA A 129 10.90 -1.59 -1.81
C ALA A 129 11.35 -2.36 -0.56
N ALA A 130 12.64 -2.33 -0.25
CA ALA A 130 13.17 -3.00 0.94
C ALA A 130 12.63 -2.37 2.22
N LYS A 131 12.58 -1.04 2.27
CA LYS A 131 12.02 -0.30 3.41
C LYS A 131 10.56 -0.64 3.64
N LEU A 132 9.79 -0.74 2.56
CA LEU A 132 8.37 -1.08 2.64
C LEU A 132 8.20 -2.50 3.20
N ARG A 133 8.96 -3.46 2.71
CA ARG A 133 8.89 -4.84 3.20
C ARG A 133 9.28 -4.92 4.68
N LEU A 134 10.29 -4.15 5.07
CA LEU A 134 10.72 -4.11 6.47
C LEU A 134 9.63 -3.51 7.37
N ALA A 135 9.02 -2.41 6.95
CA ALA A 135 7.93 -1.77 7.69
C ALA A 135 6.74 -2.71 7.83
N ARG A 136 6.37 -3.39 6.75
CA ARG A 136 5.27 -4.36 6.79
C ARG A 136 5.53 -5.43 7.85
N ARG A 137 6.74 -5.99 7.91
CA ARG A 137 7.09 -7.00 8.92
C ARG A 137 7.07 -6.43 10.33
N ALA A 138 7.54 -5.21 10.51
CA ALA A 138 7.56 -4.56 11.82
C ALA A 138 6.17 -4.34 12.37
N PHE A 139 5.20 -3.98 11.51
CA PHE A 139 3.83 -3.69 11.94
C PHE A 139 2.92 -4.92 11.96
N ALA A 140 3.27 -6.00 11.28
CA ALA A 140 2.43 -7.19 11.19
C ALA A 140 2.31 -7.95 12.51
N VAL A 141 3.28 -7.80 13.41
CA VAL A 141 3.38 -8.61 14.63
C VAL A 141 2.89 -7.88 15.87
N LEU A 142 2.90 -6.55 15.84
CA LEU A 142 2.57 -5.73 17.01
C LEU A 142 1.28 -4.97 16.78
N PRO A 143 0.27 -5.19 17.61
CA PRO A 143 -0.92 -4.35 17.62
C PRO A 143 -0.62 -3.12 18.47
N PRO A 144 -1.25 -2.07 18.11
CA PRO A 144 -0.72 -1.07 17.24
C PRO A 144 0.75 -0.89 17.56
N PRO A 145 1.54 -0.72 16.57
CA PRO A 145 2.96 -0.89 16.72
C PRO A 145 3.54 0.04 17.74
N THR A 146 4.28 -0.57 18.65
CA THR A 146 5.17 0.16 19.50
C THR A 146 6.53 0.07 18.86
N ILE A 147 6.81 0.96 17.96
CA ILE A 147 8.17 1.09 17.49
C ILE A 147 8.91 1.86 18.56
N LEU A 148 9.89 1.20 19.15
CA LEU A 148 10.76 1.88 20.07
C LEU A 148 11.67 2.79 19.30
N VAL A 149 11.42 4.08 19.43
CA VAL A 149 12.29 5.10 18.88
C VAL A 149 13.35 5.36 19.95
N PRO A 150 14.63 5.21 19.62
CA PRO A 150 15.69 5.51 20.57
C PRO A 150 15.71 6.98 20.96
#